data_ea768da784d4555502eb2136236f961c
#
_entry.id   ea768da784d4555502eb2136236f961c
#
_cell.length_a   1.000
_cell.length_b   1.000
_cell.length_c   1.000
_cell.angle_alpha   90.00
_cell.angle_beta   90.00
_cell.angle_gamma   90.00
#
_symmetry.space_group_name_H-M   'P 1'
#
loop_
_entity.id
_entity.type
_entity.pdbx_description
1 polymer ?
#
loop_
_entity_poly.entity_id
_entity_poly.type
_entity_poly.pdbx_seq_one_letter_code
_entity_poly.pdbx_strand_id
1 'polypeptide(L)'
;MTVKQILGLPMPRCTLCALILSRIITMSRLNPRQKEAVEYISGPLLVLAGAGSGKTSVITRKIAYLIEECGIEARHIAAVTFTNKASREMKERVMSLVEGKAARGLIVSTFHNLGLTILRREHKALGMKPGFSLFDDQDSRILIRDLLVHQDEDTDKINVVQSQISSWKNEMITPQQALDTVSEPIDILCARAYEAYERHLRAYNAVDFDDLILVPVRLFDQKPEVLERWQNRIRYLLVDEYQDTNLSQYRLVRQLVGHRTGLTVVGDDDQSIYAWRGARPENLAQLQHDFPSLKLVKLEQNYRSTSRILKAANTLIANNPHVFDKTLWSEMGMGDPLRLIHLPSEDAECERIATEILERHLRERAPLKTC
;
A
#
# COMPACT_ATOMS: atom_id res chain seq x y z
N MET A 1 -0.49 19.67 -22.73
CA MET A 1 -0.23 21.10 -23.03
C MET A 1 1.19 21.42 -22.60
N THR A 2 2.02 21.95 -23.49
CA THR A 2 3.41 22.33 -23.17
C THR A 2 3.47 23.70 -22.49
N VAL A 3 4.53 23.95 -21.70
CA VAL A 3 4.78 25.21 -20.97
C VAL A 3 4.62 26.45 -21.87
N LYS A 4 4.91 26.31 -23.16
CA LYS A 4 4.75 27.36 -24.20
C LYS A 4 3.30 27.81 -24.40
N GLN A 5 2.32 26.93 -24.13
CA GLN A 5 0.89 27.22 -24.30
C GLN A 5 0.24 27.85 -23.07
N ILE A 6 0.88 27.76 -21.91
CA ILE A 6 0.32 28.27 -20.63
C ILE A 6 0.79 29.69 -20.31
N LEU A 7 2.00 30.09 -20.69
CA LEU A 7 2.61 31.37 -20.26
C LEU A 7 2.87 32.39 -21.37
N GLY A 8 2.78 32.01 -22.67
CA GLY A 8 3.05 32.93 -23.79
C GLY A 8 4.46 33.55 -23.84
N LEU A 9 5.38 33.09 -23.00
CA LEU A 9 6.73 33.64 -22.86
C LEU A 9 7.76 32.80 -23.64
N PRO A 10 8.79 33.43 -24.24
CA PRO A 10 9.86 32.70 -24.89
C PRO A 10 10.66 31.91 -23.84
N MET A 11 10.95 30.64 -24.17
CA MET A 11 11.75 29.74 -23.30
C MET A 11 13.12 30.36 -23.03
N PRO A 12 13.58 30.40 -21.77
CA PRO A 12 14.92 30.86 -21.44
C PRO A 12 15.95 29.93 -22.11
N ARG A 13 16.95 30.51 -22.77
CA ARG A 13 18.05 29.78 -23.41
C ARG A 13 19.04 29.14 -22.43
N CYS A 14 18.83 29.33 -21.13
CA CYS A 14 19.67 28.79 -20.07
C CYS A 14 18.97 27.56 -19.44
N THR A 15 19.64 26.41 -19.46
CA THR A 15 19.18 25.16 -18.86
C THR A 15 18.79 25.32 -17.39
N LEU A 16 19.53 26.17 -16.64
CA LEU A 16 19.28 26.47 -15.24
C LEU A 16 17.94 27.21 -15.03
N CYS A 17 17.64 28.19 -15.91
CA CYS A 17 16.38 28.94 -15.85
C CYS A 17 15.17 28.06 -16.25
N ALA A 18 15.33 27.14 -17.18
CA ALA A 18 14.30 26.17 -17.55
C ALA A 18 14.01 25.18 -16.41
N LEU A 19 15.06 24.75 -15.71
CA LEU A 19 14.98 23.92 -14.50
C LEU A 19 14.25 24.65 -13.34
N ILE A 20 14.62 25.89 -13.08
CA ILE A 20 13.98 26.71 -12.03
C ILE A 20 12.50 26.96 -12.36
N LEU A 21 12.17 27.26 -13.62
CA LEU A 21 10.77 27.45 -14.05
C LEU A 21 9.96 26.15 -13.98
N SER A 22 10.52 25.04 -14.40
CA SER A 22 9.89 23.71 -14.27
C SER A 22 9.61 23.37 -12.79
N ARG A 23 10.57 23.65 -11.90
CA ARG A 23 10.45 23.48 -10.45
C ARG A 23 9.36 24.36 -9.85
N ILE A 24 9.34 25.67 -10.17
CA ILE A 24 8.30 26.59 -9.69
C ILE A 24 6.92 26.12 -10.10
N ILE A 25 6.73 25.66 -11.34
CA ILE A 25 5.45 25.16 -11.85
C ILE A 25 5.06 23.85 -11.18
N THR A 26 6.02 22.99 -10.86
CA THR A 26 5.74 21.67 -10.24
C THR A 26 5.35 21.82 -8.77
N MET A 27 6.02 22.69 -8.01
CA MET A 27 5.72 22.96 -6.59
C MET A 27 4.56 23.93 -6.40
N SER A 28 4.29 24.85 -7.34
CA SER A 28 3.18 25.82 -7.25
C SER A 28 1.79 25.20 -7.29
N ARG A 29 1.68 23.90 -7.60
CA ARG A 29 0.41 23.15 -7.60
C ARG A 29 0.10 22.41 -6.30
N LEU A 30 0.98 22.49 -5.29
CA LEU A 30 0.74 21.89 -3.99
C LEU A 30 0.12 22.92 -3.05
N ASN A 31 -0.87 22.50 -2.26
CA ASN A 31 -1.35 23.31 -1.16
C ASN A 31 -0.30 23.33 -0.01
N PRO A 32 -0.43 24.24 0.98
CA PRO A 32 0.56 24.36 2.05
C PRO A 32 0.81 23.06 2.82
N ARG A 33 -0.24 22.25 3.09
CA ARG A 33 -0.10 20.99 3.80
C ARG A 33 0.56 19.90 2.96
N GLN A 34 0.24 19.83 1.68
CA GLN A 34 0.93 18.94 0.75
C GLN A 34 2.41 19.30 0.62
N LYS A 35 2.72 20.62 0.52
CA LYS A 35 4.09 21.11 0.48
C LYS A 35 4.85 20.76 1.75
N GLU A 36 4.25 21.00 2.93
CA GLU A 36 4.80 20.58 4.22
C GLU A 36 5.14 19.09 4.24
N ALA A 37 4.22 18.24 3.79
CA ALA A 37 4.45 16.80 3.74
C ALA A 37 5.59 16.41 2.79
N VAL A 38 5.71 17.07 1.64
CA VAL A 38 6.77 16.80 0.66
C VAL A 38 8.14 17.24 1.19
N GLU A 39 8.25 18.39 1.82
CA GLU A 39 9.52 18.98 2.25
C GLU A 39 10.02 18.45 3.60
N TYR A 40 9.16 17.86 4.43
CA TYR A 40 9.56 17.35 5.74
C TYR A 40 10.43 16.10 5.64
N ILE A 41 11.70 16.18 6.08
CA ILE A 41 12.70 15.10 6.07
C ILE A 41 13.40 14.87 7.42
N SER A 42 13.08 15.67 8.42
CA SER A 42 13.80 15.65 9.71
C SER A 42 13.45 14.45 10.59
N GLY A 43 12.46 13.66 10.21
CA GLY A 43 12.00 12.51 10.99
C GLY A 43 10.97 11.67 10.25
N PRO A 44 10.45 10.62 10.89
CA PRO A 44 9.32 9.85 10.38
C PRO A 44 8.10 10.75 10.17
N LEU A 45 7.37 10.50 9.10
CA LEU A 45 6.19 11.27 8.72
C LEU A 45 4.99 10.37 8.49
N LEU A 46 3.87 10.68 9.13
CA LEU A 46 2.55 10.17 8.80
C LEU A 46 1.75 11.25 8.07
N VAL A 47 1.34 10.96 6.85
CA VAL A 47 0.42 11.78 6.07
C VAL A 47 -0.96 11.15 6.14
N LEU A 48 -1.83 11.72 6.96
CA LEU A 48 -3.21 11.31 7.03
C LEU A 48 -4.00 12.03 5.93
N ALA A 49 -4.42 11.31 4.92
CA ALA A 49 -4.88 11.90 3.68
C ALA A 49 -6.21 11.29 3.24
N GLY A 50 -7.28 12.03 3.40
CA GLY A 50 -8.61 11.61 2.98
C GLY A 50 -8.72 11.32 1.48
N ALA A 51 -9.83 10.68 1.09
CA ALA A 51 -10.11 10.40 -0.32
C ALA A 51 -10.03 11.68 -1.16
N GLY A 52 -9.35 11.64 -2.31
CA GLY A 52 -9.27 12.78 -3.23
C GLY A 52 -8.39 13.95 -2.75
N SER A 53 -7.63 13.81 -1.65
CA SER A 53 -6.73 14.85 -1.12
C SER A 53 -5.35 14.90 -1.80
N GLY A 54 -5.07 13.97 -2.73
CA GLY A 54 -3.82 13.95 -3.47
C GLY A 54 -2.72 13.10 -2.85
N LYS A 55 -3.03 12.04 -2.08
CA LYS A 55 -2.08 11.06 -1.50
C LYS A 55 -0.93 10.71 -2.45
N THR A 56 -1.25 10.14 -3.60
CA THR A 56 -0.26 9.70 -4.59
C THR A 56 0.59 10.86 -5.14
N SER A 57 0.01 12.07 -5.24
CA SER A 57 0.76 13.27 -5.65
C SER A 57 1.82 13.64 -4.63
N VAL A 58 1.49 13.55 -3.34
CA VAL A 58 2.46 13.83 -2.26
C VAL A 58 3.60 12.81 -2.28
N ILE A 59 3.30 11.51 -2.36
CA ILE A 59 4.34 10.46 -2.41
C ILE A 59 5.28 10.67 -3.61
N THR A 60 4.73 10.83 -4.81
CA THR A 60 5.55 10.94 -6.03
C THR A 60 6.41 12.19 -6.04
N ARG A 61 5.87 13.33 -5.56
CA ARG A 61 6.64 14.58 -5.44
C ARG A 61 7.67 14.52 -4.31
N LYS A 62 7.35 13.82 -3.21
CA LYS A 62 8.33 13.60 -2.15
C LYS A 62 9.51 12.76 -2.64
N ILE A 63 9.27 11.71 -3.44
CA ILE A 63 10.36 10.94 -4.04
C ILE A 63 11.22 11.83 -4.95
N ALA A 64 10.61 12.67 -5.78
CA ALA A 64 11.33 13.62 -6.62
C ALA A 64 12.14 14.60 -5.78
N TYR A 65 11.56 15.16 -4.71
CA TYR A 65 12.22 16.05 -3.78
C TYR A 65 13.43 15.40 -3.08
N LEU A 66 13.30 14.16 -2.64
CA LEU A 66 14.38 13.39 -2.02
C LEU A 66 15.56 13.19 -2.98
N ILE A 67 15.28 12.96 -4.27
CA ILE A 67 16.31 12.75 -5.29
C ILE A 67 16.97 14.06 -5.69
N GLU A 68 16.17 15.08 -6.03
CA GLU A 68 16.64 16.30 -6.67
C GLU A 68 17.14 17.35 -5.68
N GLU A 69 16.46 17.53 -4.53
CA GLU A 69 16.78 18.55 -3.56
C GLU A 69 17.64 18.01 -2.41
N CYS A 70 17.33 16.79 -1.93
CA CYS A 70 18.08 16.21 -0.82
C CYS A 70 19.30 15.41 -1.28
N GLY A 71 19.46 15.17 -2.60
CA GLY A 71 20.60 14.44 -3.15
C GLY A 71 20.64 12.96 -2.76
N ILE A 72 19.51 12.38 -2.35
CA ILE A 72 19.45 10.95 -2.00
C ILE A 72 19.42 10.15 -3.30
N GLU A 73 20.40 9.29 -3.52
CA GLU A 73 20.41 8.45 -4.70
C GLU A 73 19.17 7.55 -4.76
N ALA A 74 18.49 7.51 -5.90
CA ALA A 74 17.24 6.78 -6.08
C ALA A 74 17.33 5.30 -5.67
N ARG A 75 18.49 4.66 -5.81
CA ARG A 75 18.73 3.27 -5.36
C ARG A 75 18.59 3.06 -3.85
N HIS A 76 18.59 4.14 -3.07
CA HIS A 76 18.42 4.14 -1.61
C HIS A 76 17.00 4.51 -1.18
N ILE A 77 16.11 4.72 -2.12
CA ILE A 77 14.70 5.04 -1.88
C ILE A 77 13.85 3.83 -2.29
N ALA A 78 12.95 3.43 -1.41
CA ALA A 78 11.93 2.43 -1.70
C ALA A 78 10.54 3.01 -1.46
N ALA A 79 9.63 2.80 -2.39
CA ALA A 79 8.22 3.11 -2.26
C ALA A 79 7.39 1.82 -2.42
N VAL A 80 6.55 1.55 -1.44
CA VAL A 80 5.77 0.32 -1.37
C VAL A 80 4.28 0.67 -1.40
N THR A 81 3.53 -0.10 -2.18
CA THR A 81 2.07 0.02 -2.34
C THR A 81 1.44 -1.37 -2.37
N PHE A 82 0.09 -1.44 -2.38
CA PHE A 82 -0.61 -2.72 -2.30
C PHE A 82 -0.78 -3.44 -3.63
N THR A 83 -0.89 -2.72 -4.75
CA THR A 83 -1.17 -3.33 -6.05
C THR A 83 -0.08 -3.09 -7.09
N ASN A 84 0.10 -4.05 -7.99
CA ASN A 84 1.04 -3.90 -9.11
C ASN A 84 0.66 -2.74 -10.03
N LYS A 85 -0.64 -2.44 -10.18
CA LYS A 85 -1.13 -1.29 -10.95
C LYS A 85 -0.67 0.02 -10.29
N ALA A 86 -0.92 0.19 -8.99
CA ALA A 86 -0.52 1.38 -8.26
C ALA A 86 1.01 1.60 -8.28
N SER A 87 1.80 0.52 -8.13
CA SER A 87 3.26 0.63 -8.20
C SER A 87 3.75 1.05 -9.59
N ARG A 88 3.12 0.58 -10.66
CA ARG A 88 3.44 0.99 -12.04
C ARG A 88 3.10 2.46 -12.27
N GLU A 89 1.89 2.87 -11.93
CA GLU A 89 1.46 4.27 -12.05
C GLU A 89 2.33 5.22 -11.21
N MET A 90 2.67 4.84 -9.99
CA MET A 90 3.57 5.61 -9.12
C MET A 90 4.94 5.77 -9.77
N LYS A 91 5.51 4.68 -10.30
CA LYS A 91 6.80 4.69 -11.00
C LYS A 91 6.78 5.61 -12.22
N GLU A 92 5.78 5.50 -13.08
CA GLU A 92 5.60 6.36 -14.25
C GLU A 92 5.51 7.84 -13.87
N ARG A 93 4.74 8.16 -12.83
CA ARG A 93 4.62 9.54 -12.31
C ARG A 93 5.95 10.07 -11.79
N VAL A 94 6.70 9.29 -11.01
CA VAL A 94 8.03 9.72 -10.54
C VAL A 94 8.97 9.94 -11.71
N MET A 95 9.00 9.03 -12.71
CA MET A 95 9.84 9.19 -13.89
C MET A 95 9.47 10.42 -14.74
N SER A 96 8.22 10.89 -14.67
CA SER A 96 7.82 12.14 -15.34
C SER A 96 8.21 13.41 -14.56
N LEU A 97 8.50 13.28 -13.25
CA LEU A 97 8.88 14.39 -12.38
C LEU A 97 10.40 14.57 -12.28
N VAL A 98 11.15 13.47 -12.38
CA VAL A 98 12.61 13.44 -12.19
C VAL A 98 13.33 13.38 -13.55
N GLU A 99 14.34 14.23 -13.74
CA GLU A 99 15.03 14.31 -15.02
C GLU A 99 16.00 13.17 -15.31
N GLY A 100 15.98 12.70 -16.55
CA GLY A 100 16.98 11.83 -17.12
C GLY A 100 17.12 10.47 -16.40
N LYS A 101 18.35 10.15 -15.96
CA LYS A 101 18.68 8.89 -15.31
C LYS A 101 18.66 8.96 -13.78
N ALA A 102 18.27 10.10 -13.18
CA ALA A 102 18.34 10.30 -11.74
C ALA A 102 17.43 9.34 -10.95
N ALA A 103 16.33 8.88 -11.54
CA ALA A 103 15.44 7.85 -10.94
C ALA A 103 15.97 6.41 -11.09
N ARG A 104 17.17 6.21 -11.66
CA ARG A 104 17.71 4.85 -11.88
C ARG A 104 17.99 4.15 -10.54
N GLY A 105 17.44 2.95 -10.40
CA GLY A 105 17.60 2.13 -9.21
C GLY A 105 16.55 2.37 -8.13
N LEU A 106 15.62 3.32 -8.33
CA LEU A 106 14.46 3.51 -7.47
C LEU A 106 13.66 2.20 -7.36
N ILE A 107 13.35 1.81 -6.13
CA ILE A 107 12.49 0.65 -5.85
C ILE A 107 11.06 1.17 -5.71
N VAL A 108 10.19 0.82 -6.66
CA VAL A 108 8.74 1.01 -6.54
C VAL A 108 8.11 -0.35 -6.77
N SER A 109 7.47 -0.89 -5.74
CA SER A 109 6.96 -2.27 -5.77
C SER A 109 5.80 -2.47 -4.81
N THR A 110 5.19 -3.65 -4.84
CA THR A 110 4.31 -4.11 -3.76
C THR A 110 5.13 -4.71 -2.62
N PHE A 111 4.50 -4.87 -1.43
CA PHE A 111 5.13 -5.58 -0.30
C PHE A 111 5.65 -6.96 -0.72
N HIS A 112 4.81 -7.75 -1.41
CA HIS A 112 5.18 -9.09 -1.87
C HIS A 112 6.37 -9.09 -2.82
N ASN A 113 6.43 -8.16 -3.77
CA ASN A 113 7.56 -8.05 -4.69
C ASN A 113 8.84 -7.58 -3.99
N LEU A 114 8.75 -6.72 -2.98
CA LEU A 114 9.88 -6.35 -2.14
C LEU A 114 10.39 -7.58 -1.37
N GLY A 115 9.48 -8.33 -0.73
CA GLY A 115 9.80 -9.56 -0.02
C GLY A 115 10.43 -10.62 -0.93
N LEU A 116 9.86 -10.86 -2.11
CA LEU A 116 10.44 -11.75 -3.12
C LEU A 116 11.87 -11.32 -3.51
N THR A 117 12.12 -10.02 -3.61
CA THR A 117 13.45 -9.47 -3.91
C THR A 117 14.41 -9.76 -2.76
N ILE A 118 13.97 -9.65 -1.51
CA ILE A 118 14.75 -10.00 -0.32
C ILE A 118 15.08 -11.49 -0.36
N LEU A 119 14.08 -12.35 -0.50
CA LEU A 119 14.26 -13.81 -0.52
C LEU A 119 15.25 -14.26 -1.61
N ARG A 120 15.10 -13.75 -2.83
CA ARG A 120 15.99 -14.08 -3.96
C ARG A 120 17.45 -13.69 -3.70
N ARG A 121 17.69 -12.61 -2.97
CA ARG A 121 19.05 -12.15 -2.65
C ARG A 121 19.65 -12.90 -1.48
N GLU A 122 18.84 -13.19 -0.49
CA GLU A 122 19.29 -13.75 0.78
C GLU A 122 19.01 -15.27 0.90
N HIS A 123 18.65 -15.93 -0.22
CA HIS A 123 18.34 -17.37 -0.23
C HIS A 123 19.41 -18.22 0.47
N LYS A 124 20.69 -17.88 0.33
CA LYS A 124 21.80 -18.58 1.02
C LYS A 124 21.72 -18.39 2.54
N ALA A 125 21.41 -17.19 3.00
CA ALA A 125 21.24 -16.91 4.41
C ALA A 125 20.05 -17.66 5.02
N LEU A 126 19.04 -17.96 4.20
CA LEU A 126 17.85 -18.74 4.57
C LEU A 126 18.08 -20.26 4.46
N GLY A 127 19.21 -20.72 3.95
CA GLY A 127 19.45 -22.14 3.66
C GLY A 127 18.63 -22.68 2.49
N MET A 128 18.06 -21.81 1.67
CA MET A 128 17.25 -22.15 0.49
C MET A 128 18.15 -22.37 -0.73
N LYS A 129 17.74 -23.31 -1.58
CA LYS A 129 18.39 -23.49 -2.89
C LYS A 129 18.00 -22.33 -3.82
N PRO A 130 18.89 -21.92 -4.75
CA PRO A 130 18.51 -20.94 -5.78
C PRO A 130 17.35 -21.49 -6.63
N GLY A 131 16.46 -20.61 -7.08
CA GLY A 131 15.31 -21.03 -7.89
C GLY A 131 14.22 -21.73 -7.07
N PHE A 132 13.99 -21.31 -5.83
CA PHE A 132 12.85 -21.78 -5.03
C PHE A 132 11.51 -21.53 -5.76
N SER A 133 10.54 -22.40 -5.52
CA SER A 133 9.19 -22.29 -6.08
C SER A 133 8.33 -21.31 -5.28
N LEU A 134 7.49 -20.57 -5.98
CA LEU A 134 6.44 -19.78 -5.36
C LEU A 134 5.11 -20.50 -5.58
N PHE A 135 4.52 -20.99 -4.48
CA PHE A 135 3.21 -21.62 -4.49
C PHE A 135 2.13 -20.54 -4.57
N ASP A 136 1.26 -20.66 -5.54
CA ASP A 136 0.06 -19.84 -5.62
C ASP A 136 -1.08 -20.40 -4.75
N ASP A 137 -2.24 -19.79 -4.84
CA ASP A 137 -3.43 -20.23 -4.09
C ASP A 137 -3.84 -21.67 -4.43
N GLN A 138 -3.73 -22.08 -5.71
CA GLN A 138 -4.07 -23.41 -6.15
C GLN A 138 -3.04 -24.45 -5.69
N ASP A 139 -1.75 -24.14 -5.79
CA ASP A 139 -0.67 -25.02 -5.30
C ASP A 139 -0.83 -25.27 -3.80
N SER A 140 -1.12 -24.21 -3.04
CA SER A 140 -1.38 -24.28 -1.60
C SER A 140 -2.60 -25.14 -1.27
N ARG A 141 -3.69 -24.99 -2.02
CA ARG A 141 -4.90 -25.82 -1.89
C ARG A 141 -4.66 -27.29 -2.18
N ILE A 142 -3.89 -27.59 -3.23
CA ILE A 142 -3.56 -28.97 -3.59
C ILE A 142 -2.78 -29.60 -2.46
N LEU A 143 -1.74 -28.93 -1.94
CA LEU A 143 -0.94 -29.44 -0.83
C LEU A 143 -1.80 -29.65 0.42
N ILE A 144 -2.65 -28.69 0.80
CA ILE A 144 -3.54 -28.80 1.97
C ILE A 144 -4.51 -29.98 1.78
N ARG A 145 -5.09 -30.15 0.60
CA ARG A 145 -5.96 -31.29 0.30
C ARG A 145 -5.24 -32.62 0.52
N ASP A 146 -4.03 -32.75 -0.02
CA ASP A 146 -3.26 -33.97 0.12
C ASP A 146 -2.91 -34.27 1.58
N LEU A 147 -2.62 -33.22 2.38
CA LEU A 147 -2.39 -33.35 3.81
C LEU A 147 -3.63 -33.81 4.57
N LEU A 148 -4.82 -33.30 4.24
CA LEU A 148 -6.07 -33.73 4.87
C LEU A 148 -6.43 -35.18 4.50
N VAL A 149 -6.30 -35.58 3.24
CA VAL A 149 -6.52 -36.96 2.78
C VAL A 149 -5.58 -37.93 3.52
N HIS A 150 -4.31 -37.60 3.71
CA HIS A 150 -3.37 -38.42 4.47
C HIS A 150 -3.70 -38.54 5.96
N GLN A 151 -4.55 -37.66 6.49
CA GLN A 151 -5.01 -37.67 7.88
C GLN A 151 -6.42 -38.23 8.05
N ASP A 152 -7.00 -38.83 7.01
CA ASP A 152 -8.39 -39.28 6.96
C ASP A 152 -9.41 -38.18 7.30
N GLU A 153 -9.08 -36.93 6.97
CA GLU A 153 -9.92 -35.77 7.23
C GLU A 153 -10.72 -35.35 5.98
N ASP A 154 -11.85 -34.69 6.25
CA ASP A 154 -12.76 -34.23 5.20
C ASP A 154 -12.15 -33.09 4.37
N THR A 155 -12.14 -33.25 3.05
CA THR A 155 -11.64 -32.25 2.10
C THR A 155 -12.51 -31.00 2.01
N ASP A 156 -13.75 -31.02 2.52
CA ASP A 156 -14.59 -29.82 2.60
C ASP A 156 -14.00 -28.74 3.51
N LYS A 157 -13.07 -29.12 4.41
CA LYS A 157 -12.37 -28.23 5.32
C LYS A 157 -11.21 -27.46 4.69
N ILE A 158 -10.84 -27.70 3.42
CA ILE A 158 -9.65 -27.09 2.77
C ILE A 158 -9.67 -25.56 2.90
N ASN A 159 -10.80 -24.91 2.63
CA ASN A 159 -10.90 -23.46 2.68
C ASN A 159 -10.68 -22.90 4.09
N VAL A 160 -11.20 -23.59 5.10
CA VAL A 160 -11.05 -23.20 6.51
C VAL A 160 -9.58 -23.33 6.90
N VAL A 161 -8.94 -24.46 6.59
CA VAL A 161 -7.54 -24.72 6.90
C VAL A 161 -6.63 -23.71 6.19
N GLN A 162 -6.85 -23.45 4.90
CA GLN A 162 -6.06 -22.48 4.14
C GLN A 162 -6.17 -21.07 4.72
N SER A 163 -7.40 -20.62 4.98
CA SER A 163 -7.64 -19.29 5.57
C SER A 163 -7.01 -19.15 6.95
N GLN A 164 -7.09 -20.20 7.77
CA GLN A 164 -6.54 -20.18 9.12
C GLN A 164 -5.00 -20.18 9.10
N ILE A 165 -4.36 -20.95 8.22
CA ILE A 165 -2.90 -20.92 8.03
C ILE A 165 -2.44 -19.52 7.59
N SER A 166 -3.12 -18.92 6.60
CA SER A 166 -2.81 -17.58 6.14
C SER A 166 -2.98 -16.54 7.26
N SER A 167 -4.04 -16.65 8.05
CA SER A 167 -4.26 -15.77 9.22
C SER A 167 -3.09 -15.87 10.20
N TRP A 168 -2.69 -17.06 10.60
CA TRP A 168 -1.57 -17.27 11.53
C TRP A 168 -0.24 -16.74 10.96
N LYS A 169 0.03 -16.97 9.67
CA LYS A 169 1.23 -16.41 9.01
C LYS A 169 1.24 -14.88 9.05
N ASN A 170 0.11 -14.25 8.73
CA ASN A 170 -0.02 -12.80 8.73
C ASN A 170 0.07 -12.20 10.15
N GLU A 171 -0.32 -12.96 11.16
CA GLU A 171 -0.16 -12.62 12.58
C GLU A 171 1.18 -13.07 13.17
N MET A 172 2.06 -13.65 12.35
CA MET A 172 3.38 -14.16 12.74
C MET A 172 3.36 -15.29 13.77
N ILE A 173 2.22 -15.96 13.92
CA ILE A 173 2.05 -17.12 14.78
C ILE A 173 2.76 -18.32 14.14
N THR A 174 3.64 -18.98 14.87
CA THR A 174 4.31 -20.20 14.40
C THR A 174 3.38 -21.41 14.53
N PRO A 175 3.61 -22.53 13.78
CA PRO A 175 2.85 -23.76 13.97
C PRO A 175 2.79 -24.25 15.42
N GLN A 176 3.91 -24.16 16.14
CA GLN A 176 3.98 -24.56 17.55
C GLN A 176 3.09 -23.66 18.42
N GLN A 177 3.18 -22.34 18.26
CA GLN A 177 2.31 -21.40 19.00
C GLN A 177 0.83 -21.62 18.67
N ALA A 178 0.49 -21.95 17.42
CA ALA A 178 -0.88 -22.29 17.06
C ALA A 178 -1.33 -23.55 17.83
N LEU A 179 -0.53 -24.62 17.82
CA LEU A 179 -0.83 -25.84 18.56
C LEU A 179 -0.99 -25.60 20.08
N ASP A 180 -0.19 -24.71 20.65
CA ASP A 180 -0.19 -24.42 22.10
C ASP A 180 -1.41 -23.60 22.54
N THR A 181 -2.08 -22.92 21.60
CA THR A 181 -3.15 -21.96 21.92
C THR A 181 -4.56 -22.44 21.56
N VAL A 182 -4.69 -23.45 20.70
CA VAL A 182 -6.00 -23.93 20.22
C VAL A 182 -6.57 -25.04 21.10
N SER A 183 -7.90 -25.04 21.24
CA SER A 183 -8.63 -26.05 22.02
C SER A 183 -9.76 -26.71 21.23
N GLU A 184 -10.33 -26.01 20.25
CA GLU A 184 -11.42 -26.53 19.44
C GLU A 184 -10.92 -27.55 18.41
N PRO A 185 -11.67 -28.63 18.13
CA PRO A 185 -11.24 -29.70 17.23
C PRO A 185 -10.84 -29.20 15.82
N ILE A 186 -11.56 -28.23 15.26
CA ILE A 186 -11.26 -27.67 13.95
C ILE A 186 -9.96 -26.87 13.97
N ASP A 187 -9.68 -26.11 15.03
CA ASP A 187 -8.49 -25.31 15.15
C ASP A 187 -7.25 -26.20 15.40
N ILE A 188 -7.41 -27.29 16.15
CA ILE A 188 -6.36 -28.30 16.33
C ILE A 188 -6.02 -28.95 14.98
N LEU A 189 -7.01 -29.27 14.17
CA LEU A 189 -6.79 -29.77 12.80
C LEU A 189 -6.00 -28.77 11.96
N CYS A 190 -6.43 -27.49 11.96
CA CYS A 190 -5.74 -26.43 11.26
C CYS A 190 -4.28 -26.27 11.71
N ALA A 191 -4.01 -26.35 13.01
CA ALA A 191 -2.67 -26.19 13.56
C ALA A 191 -1.73 -27.37 13.18
N ARG A 192 -2.25 -28.62 13.21
CA ARG A 192 -1.52 -29.81 12.71
C ARG A 192 -1.26 -29.73 11.21
N ALA A 193 -2.27 -29.31 10.44
CA ALA A 193 -2.12 -29.11 9.00
C ALA A 193 -1.08 -28.01 8.72
N TYR A 194 -1.04 -26.93 9.50
CA TYR A 194 -0.06 -25.85 9.37
C TYR A 194 1.38 -26.36 9.60
N GLU A 195 1.61 -27.17 10.64
CA GLU A 195 2.94 -27.76 10.89
C GLU A 195 3.38 -28.64 9.71
N ALA A 196 2.49 -29.50 9.23
CA ALA A 196 2.76 -30.37 8.09
C ALA A 196 3.00 -29.56 6.80
N TYR A 197 2.19 -28.53 6.55
CA TYR A 197 2.30 -27.63 5.42
C TYR A 197 3.65 -26.93 5.36
N GLU A 198 4.11 -26.32 6.47
CA GLU A 198 5.43 -25.69 6.58
C GLU A 198 6.58 -26.68 6.34
N ARG A 199 6.44 -27.91 6.80
CA ARG A 199 7.45 -28.97 6.59
C ARG A 199 7.55 -29.34 5.10
N HIS A 200 6.41 -29.42 4.40
CA HIS A 200 6.37 -29.73 2.96
C HIS A 200 6.91 -28.58 2.12
N LEU A 201 6.54 -27.32 2.42
CA LEU A 201 7.10 -26.15 1.72
C LEU A 201 8.64 -26.16 1.80
N ARG A 202 9.19 -26.43 2.99
CA ARG A 202 10.66 -26.54 3.16
C ARG A 202 11.26 -27.71 2.34
N ALA A 203 10.61 -28.86 2.33
CA ALA A 203 11.09 -30.02 1.59
C ALA A 203 11.07 -29.78 0.06
N TYR A 204 10.08 -29.05 -0.43
CA TYR A 204 9.97 -28.68 -1.85
C TYR A 204 10.84 -27.48 -2.22
N ASN A 205 11.54 -26.88 -1.28
CA ASN A 205 12.23 -25.60 -1.47
C ASN A 205 11.27 -24.54 -2.04
N ALA A 206 10.12 -24.41 -1.42
CA ALA A 206 9.04 -23.53 -1.84
C ALA A 206 8.66 -22.53 -0.74
N VAL A 207 8.03 -21.45 -1.14
CA VAL A 207 7.39 -20.47 -0.29
C VAL A 207 6.02 -20.15 -0.87
N ASP A 208 5.05 -19.79 -0.04
CA ASP A 208 3.77 -19.26 -0.50
C ASP A 208 3.74 -17.71 -0.51
N PHE A 209 2.58 -17.11 -0.80
CA PHE A 209 2.46 -15.66 -0.83
C PHE A 209 2.66 -15.01 0.53
N ASP A 210 2.18 -15.61 1.61
CA ASP A 210 2.35 -15.07 2.96
C ASP A 210 3.83 -15.12 3.39
N ASP A 211 4.55 -16.15 2.97
CA ASP A 211 5.98 -16.29 3.21
C ASP A 211 6.83 -15.20 2.56
N LEU A 212 6.34 -14.59 1.47
CA LEU A 212 7.04 -13.47 0.86
C LEU A 212 7.25 -12.30 1.83
N ILE A 213 6.41 -12.19 2.87
CA ILE A 213 6.54 -11.17 3.91
C ILE A 213 7.11 -11.77 5.19
N LEU A 214 6.56 -12.91 5.62
CA LEU A 214 6.89 -13.54 6.89
C LEU A 214 8.35 -14.00 6.97
N VAL A 215 8.85 -14.64 5.91
CA VAL A 215 10.23 -15.17 5.89
C VAL A 215 11.29 -14.06 5.94
N PRO A 216 11.18 -12.94 5.18
CA PRO A 216 12.03 -11.77 5.37
C PRO A 216 12.03 -11.22 6.80
N VAL A 217 10.86 -11.12 7.44
CA VAL A 217 10.76 -10.62 8.82
C VAL A 217 11.51 -11.55 9.78
N ARG A 218 11.28 -12.86 9.68
CA ARG A 218 11.99 -13.86 10.50
C ARG A 218 13.50 -13.86 10.23
N LEU A 219 13.92 -13.69 8.97
CA LEU A 219 15.33 -13.57 8.61
C LEU A 219 15.99 -12.38 9.29
N PHE A 220 15.34 -11.24 9.31
CA PHE A 220 15.85 -10.02 9.92
C PHE A 220 15.92 -10.13 11.45
N ASP A 221 14.97 -10.82 12.08
CA ASP A 221 15.02 -11.12 13.52
C ASP A 221 16.22 -12.05 13.87
N GLN A 222 16.51 -13.03 13.00
CA GLN A 222 17.53 -14.04 13.24
C GLN A 222 18.94 -13.60 12.83
N LYS A 223 19.07 -12.69 11.87
CA LYS A 223 20.32 -12.27 11.26
C LYS A 223 20.44 -10.74 11.17
N PRO A 224 20.85 -10.08 12.26
CA PRO A 224 20.99 -8.63 12.32
C PRO A 224 21.91 -8.05 11.23
N GLU A 225 22.94 -8.81 10.82
CA GLU A 225 23.87 -8.39 9.76
C GLU A 225 23.20 -8.33 8.37
N VAL A 226 22.17 -9.15 8.14
CA VAL A 226 21.36 -9.11 6.92
C VAL A 226 20.45 -7.88 6.97
N LEU A 227 19.81 -7.66 8.12
CA LEU A 227 18.97 -6.48 8.34
C LEU A 227 19.75 -5.18 8.12
N GLU A 228 20.94 -5.06 8.68
CA GLU A 228 21.79 -3.87 8.53
C GLU A 228 22.13 -3.60 7.06
N ARG A 229 22.45 -4.64 6.27
CA ARG A 229 22.66 -4.49 4.83
C ARG A 229 21.44 -3.91 4.11
N TRP A 230 20.23 -4.38 4.46
CA TRP A 230 18.99 -3.88 3.87
C TRP A 230 18.65 -2.48 4.33
N GLN A 231 18.89 -2.13 5.60
CA GLN A 231 18.74 -0.77 6.10
C GLN A 231 19.73 0.20 5.43
N ASN A 232 20.97 -0.24 5.15
CA ASN A 232 21.94 0.55 4.38
C ASN A 232 21.54 0.73 2.92
N ARG A 233 20.84 -0.25 2.36
CA ARG A 233 20.31 -0.22 1.01
C ARG A 233 19.08 0.69 0.90
N ILE A 234 18.12 0.57 1.80
CA ILE A 234 16.88 1.36 1.84
C ILE A 234 17.04 2.41 2.94
N ARG A 235 17.50 3.61 2.55
CA ARG A 235 17.70 4.71 3.49
C ARG A 235 16.45 5.56 3.70
N TYR A 236 15.54 5.52 2.74
CA TYR A 236 14.24 6.18 2.81
C TYR A 236 13.14 5.24 2.30
N LEU A 237 12.17 4.98 3.15
CA LEU A 237 11.03 4.12 2.85
C LEU A 237 9.75 4.95 2.80
N LEU A 238 8.99 4.81 1.72
CA LEU A 238 7.66 5.38 1.59
C LEU A 238 6.64 4.23 1.50
N VAL A 239 5.53 4.35 2.20
CA VAL A 239 4.46 3.34 2.15
C VAL A 239 3.13 4.03 1.88
N ASP A 240 2.43 3.58 0.84
CA ASP A 240 1.09 4.05 0.48
C ASP A 240 0.02 3.10 1.05
N GLU A 241 -1.19 3.63 1.27
CA GLU A 241 -2.36 2.92 1.81
C GLU A 241 -2.05 2.14 3.11
N TYR A 242 -1.34 2.78 4.02
CA TYR A 242 -0.80 2.13 5.23
C TYR A 242 -1.85 1.51 6.14
N GLN A 243 -3.10 1.99 6.12
CA GLN A 243 -4.22 1.45 6.87
C GLN A 243 -4.56 -0.01 6.50
N ASP A 244 -4.14 -0.45 5.31
CA ASP A 244 -4.41 -1.80 4.82
C ASP A 244 -3.30 -2.81 5.18
N THR A 245 -2.29 -2.37 5.96
CA THR A 245 -1.19 -3.25 6.38
C THR A 245 -1.64 -4.23 7.47
N ASN A 246 -1.19 -5.49 7.34
CA ASN A 246 -1.27 -6.49 8.39
C ASN A 246 -0.05 -6.43 9.33
N LEU A 247 -0.01 -7.27 10.36
CA LEU A 247 1.06 -7.27 11.35
C LEU A 247 2.43 -7.60 10.74
N SER A 248 2.52 -8.58 9.84
CA SER A 248 3.79 -8.98 9.22
C SER A 248 4.37 -7.86 8.35
N GLN A 249 3.53 -7.16 7.58
CA GLN A 249 3.92 -5.99 6.77
C GLN A 249 4.36 -4.82 7.65
N TYR A 250 3.61 -4.53 8.72
CA TYR A 250 3.99 -3.53 9.72
C TYR A 250 5.39 -3.81 10.28
N ARG A 251 5.64 -5.06 10.67
CA ARG A 251 6.93 -5.47 11.24
C ARG A 251 8.07 -5.35 10.23
N LEU A 252 7.83 -5.71 8.97
CA LEU A 252 8.81 -5.52 7.90
C LEU A 252 9.20 -4.05 7.71
N VAL A 253 8.21 -3.13 7.70
CA VAL A 253 8.44 -1.68 7.63
C VAL A 253 9.30 -1.24 8.81
N ARG A 254 8.90 -1.61 10.04
CA ARG A 254 9.61 -1.23 11.26
C ARG A 254 11.06 -1.70 11.26
N GLN A 255 11.32 -2.94 10.84
CA GLN A 255 12.68 -3.50 10.75
C GLN A 255 13.50 -2.75 9.69
N LEU A 256 12.97 -2.51 8.50
CA LEU A 256 13.70 -1.82 7.44
C LEU A 256 14.06 -0.38 7.80
N VAL A 257 13.18 0.32 8.51
CA VAL A 257 13.44 1.68 8.99
C VAL A 257 14.42 1.68 10.17
N GLY A 258 14.23 0.80 11.14
CA GLY A 258 15.06 0.71 12.35
C GLY A 258 15.05 2.02 13.13
N HIS A 259 16.23 2.45 13.56
CA HIS A 259 16.44 3.71 14.27
C HIS A 259 16.63 4.93 13.33
N ARG A 260 16.53 4.72 12.02
CA ARG A 260 16.66 5.77 11.02
C ARG A 260 15.36 6.55 10.89
N THR A 261 15.46 7.79 10.46
CA THR A 261 14.32 8.70 10.38
C THR A 261 13.66 8.75 8.98
N GLY A 262 14.23 8.03 8.01
CA GLY A 262 13.80 8.06 6.61
C GLY A 262 12.52 7.25 6.35
N LEU A 263 11.39 7.67 6.92
CA LEU A 263 10.08 7.03 6.74
C LEU A 263 9.02 8.08 6.38
N THR A 264 8.22 7.78 5.38
CA THR A 264 6.95 8.44 5.14
C THR A 264 5.88 7.39 4.90
N VAL A 265 4.84 7.40 5.69
CA VAL A 265 3.64 6.60 5.48
C VAL A 265 2.48 7.50 5.12
N VAL A 266 1.67 7.05 4.17
CA VAL A 266 0.45 7.74 3.75
C VAL A 266 -0.70 6.77 3.92
N GLY A 267 -1.77 7.23 4.54
CA GLY A 267 -2.93 6.38 4.81
C GLY A 267 -4.17 7.19 5.17
N ASP A 268 -5.25 6.47 5.30
CA ASP A 268 -6.55 6.98 5.71
C ASP A 268 -7.28 5.89 6.50
N ASP A 269 -7.38 6.04 7.81
CA ASP A 269 -8.07 5.08 8.68
C ASP A 269 -9.54 4.86 8.29
N ASP A 270 -10.21 5.88 7.75
CA ASP A 270 -11.58 5.77 7.26
C ASP A 270 -11.72 4.96 5.95
N GLN A 271 -10.62 4.66 5.26
CA GLN A 271 -10.60 3.84 4.04
C GLN A 271 -10.16 2.38 4.29
N SER A 272 -9.99 1.96 5.53
CA SER A 272 -9.62 0.58 5.86
C SER A 272 -10.82 -0.36 5.65
N ILE A 273 -10.81 -1.10 4.53
CA ILE A 273 -11.86 -2.06 4.17
C ILE A 273 -11.35 -3.50 4.01
N TYR A 274 -10.08 -3.75 4.35
CA TYR A 274 -9.42 -5.05 4.21
C TYR A 274 -9.18 -5.79 5.53
N ALA A 275 -9.97 -5.48 6.60
CA ALA A 275 -9.87 -6.18 7.88
C ALA A 275 -10.01 -7.71 7.72
N TRP A 276 -10.88 -8.16 6.81
CA TRP A 276 -11.07 -9.58 6.48
C TRP A 276 -9.85 -10.25 5.81
N ARG A 277 -8.86 -9.46 5.37
CA ARG A 277 -7.53 -9.90 4.92
C ARG A 277 -6.45 -9.69 5.97
N GLY A 278 -6.81 -9.42 7.21
CA GLY A 278 -5.88 -9.19 8.31
C GLY A 278 -5.31 -7.77 8.35
N ALA A 279 -5.88 -6.80 7.61
CA ALA A 279 -5.50 -5.41 7.74
C ALA A 279 -5.83 -4.89 9.15
N ARG A 280 -4.93 -4.07 9.69
CA ARG A 280 -5.01 -3.51 11.04
C ARG A 280 -4.87 -1.99 10.98
N PRO A 281 -5.98 -1.22 10.93
CA PRO A 281 -5.90 0.24 10.94
C PRO A 281 -5.22 0.78 12.20
N GLU A 282 -5.21 0.01 13.30
CA GLU A 282 -4.48 0.31 14.53
C GLU A 282 -2.97 0.44 14.31
N ASN A 283 -2.42 -0.13 13.22
CA ASN A 283 -1.03 0.06 12.83
C ASN A 283 -0.67 1.54 12.61
N LEU A 284 -1.65 2.39 12.24
CA LEU A 284 -1.46 3.83 12.16
C LEU A 284 -1.22 4.48 13.53
N ALA A 285 -1.99 4.06 14.54
CA ALA A 285 -1.79 4.51 15.92
C ALA A 285 -0.49 3.97 16.53
N GLN A 286 -0.17 2.70 16.22
CA GLN A 286 1.05 2.06 16.71
C GLN A 286 2.33 2.76 16.21
N LEU A 287 2.29 3.40 15.03
CA LEU A 287 3.42 4.20 14.54
C LEU A 287 3.82 5.34 15.48
N GLN A 288 2.85 5.99 16.13
CA GLN A 288 3.16 7.08 17.08
C GLN A 288 3.87 6.56 18.32
N HIS A 289 3.54 5.35 18.75
CA HIS A 289 4.21 4.69 19.88
C HIS A 289 5.64 4.25 19.50
N ASP A 290 5.82 3.65 18.32
CA ASP A 290 7.10 3.11 17.87
C ASP A 290 8.06 4.19 17.36
N PHE A 291 7.53 5.32 16.92
CA PHE A 291 8.30 6.49 16.46
C PHE A 291 7.87 7.75 17.21
N PRO A 292 8.39 8.01 18.43
CA PRO A 292 7.97 9.16 19.25
C PRO A 292 8.17 10.53 18.58
N SER A 293 9.10 10.62 17.60
CA SER A 293 9.33 11.81 16.80
C SER A 293 8.49 11.90 15.53
N LEU A 294 7.49 11.01 15.37
CA LEU A 294 6.62 10.97 14.20
C LEU A 294 5.85 12.29 14.05
N LYS A 295 6.03 12.94 12.91
CA LYS A 295 5.24 14.10 12.53
C LYS A 295 3.94 13.64 11.85
N LEU A 296 2.82 14.21 12.25
CA LEU A 296 1.52 14.04 11.61
C LEU A 296 1.21 15.26 10.73
N VAL A 297 0.88 15.01 9.47
CA VAL A 297 0.33 16.01 8.54
C VAL A 297 -1.01 15.53 8.02
N LYS A 298 -2.07 16.33 8.19
CA LYS A 298 -3.42 16.02 7.71
C LYS A 298 -3.67 16.72 6.36
N LEU A 299 -4.14 15.96 5.37
CA LEU A 299 -4.56 16.46 4.06
C LEU A 299 -6.09 16.39 3.98
N GLU A 300 -6.75 17.50 4.31
CA GLU A 300 -8.21 17.59 4.40
C GLU A 300 -8.85 18.26 3.17
N GLN A 301 -8.07 18.98 2.36
CA GLN A 301 -8.55 19.58 1.13
C GLN A 301 -8.75 18.51 0.04
N ASN A 302 -9.98 18.34 -0.40
CA ASN A 302 -10.38 17.39 -1.44
C ASN A 302 -10.45 18.09 -2.80
N TYR A 303 -9.89 17.43 -3.82
CA TYR A 303 -9.83 17.90 -5.21
C TYR A 303 -10.68 17.06 -6.18
N ARG A 304 -11.47 16.10 -5.64
CA ARG A 304 -12.25 15.14 -6.42
C ARG A 304 -13.74 15.49 -6.42
N SER A 305 -14.25 15.93 -5.27
CA SER A 305 -15.67 15.99 -4.99
C SER A 305 -16.10 17.39 -4.57
N THR A 306 -17.35 17.75 -4.89
CA THR A 306 -17.97 19.00 -4.46
C THR A 306 -18.35 18.98 -2.97
N SER A 307 -18.54 20.15 -2.38
CA SER A 307 -18.80 20.29 -0.94
C SER A 307 -20.05 19.54 -0.47
N ARG A 308 -21.07 19.38 -1.32
CA ARG A 308 -22.29 18.64 -0.96
C ARG A 308 -22.03 17.14 -0.78
N ILE A 309 -21.23 16.56 -1.67
CA ILE A 309 -20.80 15.16 -1.54
C ILE A 309 -19.97 14.97 -0.26
N LEU A 310 -19.01 15.88 -0.02
CA LEU A 310 -18.15 15.80 1.17
C LEU A 310 -18.94 15.96 2.48
N LYS A 311 -19.96 16.83 2.49
CA LYS A 311 -20.84 16.98 3.65
C LYS A 311 -21.54 15.66 3.97
N ALA A 312 -22.09 14.98 2.95
CA ALA A 312 -22.72 13.68 3.14
C ALA A 312 -21.72 12.62 3.62
N ALA A 313 -20.52 12.56 3.01
CA ALA A 313 -19.47 11.64 3.40
C ALA A 313 -18.99 11.89 4.84
N ASN A 314 -18.72 13.15 5.23
CA ASN A 314 -18.33 13.50 6.59
C ASN A 314 -19.42 13.13 7.61
N THR A 315 -20.70 13.33 7.27
CA THR A 315 -21.82 12.94 8.14
C THR A 315 -21.90 11.42 8.30
N LEU A 316 -21.69 10.67 7.22
CA LEU A 316 -21.71 9.21 7.27
C LEU A 316 -20.56 8.67 8.12
N ILE A 317 -19.34 9.12 7.86
CA ILE A 317 -18.16 8.59 8.53
C ILE A 317 -18.09 8.97 10.01
N ALA A 318 -18.72 10.07 10.43
CA ALA A 318 -18.80 10.48 11.84
C ALA A 318 -19.51 9.46 12.74
N ASN A 319 -20.21 8.45 12.18
CA ASN A 319 -20.79 7.34 12.95
C ASN A 319 -19.77 6.26 13.31
N ASN A 320 -18.59 6.25 12.70
CA ASN A 320 -17.55 5.27 12.98
C ASN A 320 -16.56 5.79 14.04
N PRO A 321 -15.95 4.90 14.83
CA PRO A 321 -14.82 5.29 15.67
C PRO A 321 -13.64 5.72 14.80
N HIS A 322 -12.98 6.82 15.17
CA HIS A 322 -11.83 7.34 14.46
C HIS A 322 -10.56 7.14 15.27
N VAL A 323 -9.45 6.79 14.58
CA VAL A 323 -8.11 6.86 15.17
C VAL A 323 -7.62 8.32 15.13
N PHE A 324 -7.99 9.05 14.07
CA PHE A 324 -7.61 10.45 13.87
C PHE A 324 -8.81 11.27 13.39
N ASP A 325 -9.11 12.38 14.09
CA ASP A 325 -10.13 13.32 13.61
C ASP A 325 -9.66 14.02 12.34
N LYS A 326 -10.51 14.04 11.32
CA LYS A 326 -10.33 14.79 10.08
C LYS A 326 -11.66 15.19 9.48
N THR A 327 -11.68 16.28 8.73
CA THR A 327 -12.88 16.76 8.05
C THR A 327 -12.52 17.18 6.63
N LEU A 328 -13.10 16.51 5.64
CA LEU A 328 -12.84 16.83 4.23
C LEU A 328 -13.62 18.06 3.80
N TRP A 329 -12.95 18.97 3.09
CA TRP A 329 -13.54 20.16 2.51
C TRP A 329 -13.03 20.41 1.09
N SER A 330 -13.76 21.18 0.28
CA SER A 330 -13.41 21.43 -1.12
C SER A 330 -13.75 22.87 -1.53
N GLU A 331 -12.96 23.40 -2.46
CA GLU A 331 -13.20 24.67 -3.14
C GLU A 331 -14.01 24.51 -4.46
N MET A 332 -14.45 23.29 -4.78
CA MET A 332 -15.20 23.00 -6.02
C MET A 332 -16.66 23.48 -5.99
N GLY A 333 -17.04 24.27 -4.98
CA GLY A 333 -18.41 24.75 -4.80
C GLY A 333 -19.35 23.67 -4.28
N MET A 334 -20.65 24.00 -4.25
CA MET A 334 -21.69 23.10 -3.70
C MET A 334 -21.96 21.87 -4.58
N GLY A 335 -21.84 22.01 -5.90
CA GLY A 335 -22.21 20.98 -6.85
C GLY A 335 -23.73 20.73 -6.93
N ASP A 336 -24.09 19.72 -7.73
CA ASP A 336 -25.49 19.34 -7.92
C ASP A 336 -26.09 18.71 -6.66
N PRO A 337 -27.42 18.80 -6.46
CA PRO A 337 -28.11 18.07 -5.40
C PRO A 337 -27.90 16.57 -5.50
N LEU A 338 -27.71 15.92 -4.34
CA LEU A 338 -27.69 14.46 -4.28
C LEU A 338 -29.08 13.92 -4.61
N ARG A 339 -29.11 12.91 -5.47
CA ARG A 339 -30.35 12.23 -5.90
C ARG A 339 -30.38 10.82 -5.32
N LEU A 340 -31.41 10.48 -4.56
CA LEU A 340 -31.65 9.13 -4.08
C LEU A 340 -32.70 8.47 -4.98
N ILE A 341 -32.36 7.31 -5.53
CA ILE A 341 -33.28 6.52 -6.35
C ILE A 341 -33.44 5.17 -5.67
N HIS A 342 -34.66 4.84 -5.30
CA HIS A 342 -35.00 3.56 -4.72
C HIS A 342 -35.49 2.62 -5.83
N LEU A 343 -34.90 1.42 -5.91
CA LEU A 343 -35.22 0.41 -6.93
C LEU A 343 -35.53 -0.94 -6.27
N PRO A 344 -36.40 -1.76 -6.88
CA PRO A 344 -36.89 -2.99 -6.24
C PRO A 344 -35.89 -4.16 -6.29
N SER A 345 -34.92 -4.15 -7.18
CA SER A 345 -33.95 -5.24 -7.35
C SER A 345 -32.63 -4.77 -7.98
N GLU A 346 -31.59 -5.58 -7.90
CA GLU A 346 -30.29 -5.37 -8.56
C GLU A 346 -30.43 -5.27 -10.09
N ASP A 347 -31.28 -6.08 -10.70
CA ASP A 347 -31.54 -6.03 -12.15
C ASP A 347 -32.13 -4.69 -12.56
N ALA A 348 -33.10 -4.19 -11.79
CA ALA A 348 -33.69 -2.86 -12.03
C ALA A 348 -32.67 -1.74 -11.83
N GLU A 349 -31.69 -1.90 -10.91
CA GLU A 349 -30.60 -0.96 -10.72
C GLU A 349 -29.67 -0.96 -11.94
N CYS A 350 -29.24 -2.12 -12.40
CA CYS A 350 -28.39 -2.28 -13.58
C CYS A 350 -29.03 -1.68 -14.83
N GLU A 351 -30.33 -1.97 -15.07
CA GLU A 351 -31.10 -1.44 -16.19
C GLU A 351 -31.23 0.09 -16.14
N ARG A 352 -31.52 0.63 -14.96
CA ARG A 352 -31.60 2.07 -14.74
C ARG A 352 -30.29 2.78 -15.01
N ILE A 353 -29.17 2.25 -14.49
CA ILE A 353 -27.84 2.83 -14.70
C ILE A 353 -27.47 2.79 -16.18
N ALA A 354 -27.65 1.63 -16.84
CA ALA A 354 -27.36 1.50 -18.26
C ALA A 354 -28.17 2.47 -19.12
N THR A 355 -29.46 2.64 -18.80
CA THR A 355 -30.34 3.57 -19.50
C THR A 355 -29.86 5.02 -19.32
N GLU A 356 -29.53 5.44 -18.11
CA GLU A 356 -29.06 6.80 -17.83
C GLU A 356 -27.73 7.11 -18.54
N ILE A 357 -26.79 6.13 -18.57
CA ILE A 357 -25.54 6.25 -19.31
C ILE A 357 -25.80 6.42 -20.82
N LEU A 358 -26.67 5.61 -21.40
CA LEU A 358 -27.03 5.69 -22.80
C LEU A 358 -27.73 7.02 -23.15
N GLU A 359 -28.65 7.49 -22.31
CA GLU A 359 -29.28 8.77 -22.48
C GLU A 359 -28.28 9.93 -22.48
N ARG A 360 -27.35 9.97 -21.56
CA ARG A 360 -26.28 10.98 -21.51
C ARG A 360 -25.36 10.89 -22.71
N HIS A 361 -25.00 9.68 -23.12
CA HIS A 361 -24.20 9.49 -24.32
C HIS A 361 -24.88 10.02 -25.58
N LEU A 362 -26.17 9.74 -25.76
CA LEU A 362 -26.93 10.12 -26.93
C LEU A 362 -27.32 11.62 -26.94
N ARG A 363 -27.75 12.17 -25.80
CA ARG A 363 -28.22 13.54 -25.69
C ARG A 363 -27.10 14.56 -25.53
N GLU A 364 -26.12 14.26 -24.70
CA GLU A 364 -25.05 15.18 -24.30
C GLU A 364 -23.73 14.89 -25.07
N ARG A 365 -23.72 13.85 -25.92
CA ARG A 365 -22.50 13.34 -26.59
C ARG A 365 -21.34 13.05 -25.61
N ALA A 366 -21.68 12.72 -24.37
CA ALA A 366 -20.69 12.39 -23.36
C ALA A 366 -19.92 11.12 -23.78
N PRO A 367 -18.58 11.13 -23.77
CA PRO A 367 -17.81 9.93 -24.10
C PRO A 367 -18.08 8.82 -23.08
N LEU A 368 -18.34 7.60 -23.51
CA LEU A 368 -18.53 6.45 -22.62
C LEU A 368 -17.35 6.19 -21.67
N LYS A 369 -16.17 6.73 -21.99
CA LYS A 369 -14.98 6.65 -21.12
C LYS A 369 -15.03 7.59 -19.90
N THR A 370 -16.00 8.49 -19.84
CA THR A 370 -16.17 9.46 -18.75
C THR A 370 -17.40 9.19 -17.88
N CYS A 371 -18.12 8.10 -18.18
CA CYS A 371 -19.26 7.63 -17.39
C CYS A 371 -18.86 6.65 -16.31
#